data_4f07feb03a016ad45eaa485549a690dc
#
_entry.id   4f07feb03a016ad45eaa485549a690dc
#
_cell.length_a   1.000
_cell.length_b   1.000
_cell.length_c   1.000
_cell.angle_alpha   90.00
_cell.angle_beta   90.00
_cell.angle_gamma   90.00
#
_symmetry.space_group_name_H-M   'P 1'
#
loop_
_entity.id
_entity.type
_entity.pdbx_description
1 polymer ?
#
loop_
_entity_poly.entity_id
_entity_poly.type
_entity_poly.pdbx_seq_one_letter_code
_entity_poly.pdbx_strand_id
1 'polypeptide(L)'
;ITNWIENYIDKSGAKGIVVGVSGGADSALTSTLCAETGHNILCLEMPIYQNKDQVSRSKKHIDWLMSKYPNVSSKQIELNDTFESFVNSLPDNSSDKHELSLANTRSRLRMVTLYYFSALNNYIVAGTGNKVEDFGIGFYTKYGDGGVDISPIADLLKSEVFTLAKFHN
;
A
#
# COMPACT_ATOMS: atom_id res chain seq x y z
N ILE A 1 0.50 -18.19 -0.42
CA ILE A 1 0.04 -16.85 0.01
C ILE A 1 -1.32 -16.56 -0.64
N THR A 2 -1.46 -16.66 -1.96
CA THR A 2 -2.70 -16.35 -2.71
C THR A 2 -3.92 -17.10 -2.11
N ASN A 3 -3.83 -18.43 -1.92
CA ASN A 3 -4.90 -19.21 -1.31
C ASN A 3 -5.24 -18.77 0.13
N TRP A 4 -4.25 -18.27 0.89
CA TRP A 4 -4.50 -17.75 2.23
C TRP A 4 -5.29 -16.43 2.17
N ILE A 5 -4.93 -15.53 1.25
CA ILE A 5 -5.66 -14.26 1.04
C ILE A 5 -7.11 -14.56 0.63
N GLU A 6 -7.31 -15.45 -0.35
CA GLU A 6 -8.63 -15.87 -0.83
C GLU A 6 -9.50 -16.39 0.31
N ASN A 7 -9.00 -17.36 1.07
CA ASN A 7 -9.70 -17.92 2.23
C ASN A 7 -10.03 -16.86 3.31
N TYR A 8 -9.16 -15.86 3.49
CA TYR A 8 -9.40 -14.79 4.45
C TYR A 8 -10.56 -13.90 4.00
N ILE A 9 -10.59 -13.50 2.72
CA ILE A 9 -11.66 -12.67 2.16
C ILE A 9 -12.99 -13.41 2.27
N ASP A 10 -13.07 -14.67 1.85
CA ASP A 10 -14.27 -15.50 1.89
C ASP A 10 -14.84 -15.60 3.31
N LYS A 11 -13.98 -15.80 4.30
CA LYS A 11 -14.39 -15.90 5.72
C LYS A 11 -14.79 -14.55 6.33
N SER A 12 -14.15 -13.44 5.90
CA SER A 12 -14.43 -12.11 6.44
C SER A 12 -15.75 -11.51 5.95
N GLY A 13 -16.26 -11.99 4.81
CA GLY A 13 -17.42 -11.41 4.12
C GLY A 13 -17.09 -10.10 3.40
N ALA A 14 -15.82 -9.76 3.26
CA ALA A 14 -15.38 -8.61 2.47
C ALA A 14 -15.60 -8.88 0.97
N LYS A 15 -15.82 -7.82 0.18
CA LYS A 15 -16.08 -7.92 -1.26
C LYS A 15 -14.81 -7.77 -2.13
N GLY A 16 -13.67 -7.52 -1.51
CA GLY A 16 -12.40 -7.32 -2.21
C GLY A 16 -11.31 -6.71 -1.32
N ILE A 17 -10.27 -6.21 -1.96
CA ILE A 17 -9.07 -5.69 -1.31
C ILE A 17 -8.74 -4.29 -1.85
N VAL A 18 -8.30 -3.40 -0.96
CA VAL A 18 -7.61 -2.15 -1.31
C VAL A 18 -6.13 -2.31 -1.01
N VAL A 19 -5.27 -1.92 -1.94
CA VAL A 19 -3.82 -1.95 -1.77
C VAL A 19 -3.17 -0.67 -2.29
N GLY A 20 -2.24 -0.11 -1.51
CA GLY A 20 -1.43 1.04 -1.93
C GLY A 20 -0.27 0.58 -2.81
N VAL A 21 -0.11 1.17 -4.00
CA VAL A 21 0.98 0.85 -4.92
C VAL A 21 1.97 2.00 -4.99
N SER A 22 3.16 1.79 -4.42
CA SER A 22 4.21 2.83 -4.29
C SER A 22 5.23 2.84 -5.42
N GLY A 23 5.22 1.84 -6.30
CA GLY A 23 6.27 1.60 -7.30
C GLY A 23 7.49 0.86 -6.76
N GLY A 24 7.42 0.32 -5.54
CA GLY A 24 8.40 -0.60 -4.94
C GLY A 24 8.04 -2.07 -5.15
N ALA A 25 9.02 -2.97 -4.99
CA ALA A 25 8.84 -4.41 -5.19
C ALA A 25 7.80 -5.04 -4.24
N ASP A 26 7.72 -4.56 -3.00
CA ASP A 26 6.79 -5.09 -2.00
C ASP A 26 5.34 -4.83 -2.41
N SER A 27 5.03 -3.58 -2.77
CA SER A 27 3.68 -3.22 -3.22
C SER A 27 3.33 -3.89 -4.56
N ALA A 28 4.32 -4.08 -5.44
CA ALA A 28 4.12 -4.80 -6.69
C ALA A 28 3.79 -6.28 -6.44
N LEU A 29 4.55 -6.96 -5.58
CA LEU A 29 4.28 -8.36 -5.23
C LEU A 29 2.92 -8.50 -4.53
N THR A 30 2.65 -7.67 -3.50
CA THR A 30 1.40 -7.75 -2.75
C THR A 30 0.18 -7.56 -3.66
N SER A 31 0.18 -6.53 -4.52
CA SER A 31 -0.93 -6.29 -5.43
C SER A 31 -1.11 -7.40 -6.46
N THR A 32 -0.02 -8.02 -6.91
CA THR A 32 -0.08 -9.18 -7.83
C THR A 32 -0.69 -10.40 -7.13
N LEU A 33 -0.23 -10.75 -5.94
CA LEU A 33 -0.77 -11.86 -5.16
C LEU A 33 -2.25 -11.66 -4.83
N CYS A 34 -2.66 -10.42 -4.53
CA CYS A 34 -4.06 -10.08 -4.34
C CYS A 34 -4.86 -10.26 -5.64
N ALA A 35 -4.34 -9.81 -6.79
CA ALA A 35 -5.01 -9.92 -8.08
C ALA A 35 -5.25 -11.37 -8.50
N GLU A 36 -4.32 -12.28 -8.18
CA GLU A 36 -4.40 -13.72 -8.46
C GLU A 36 -5.53 -14.44 -7.69
N THR A 37 -6.06 -13.85 -6.62
CA THR A 37 -7.19 -14.43 -5.88
C THR A 37 -8.51 -14.42 -6.68
N GLY A 38 -8.60 -13.59 -7.73
CA GLY A 38 -9.84 -13.39 -8.49
C GLY A 38 -10.87 -12.46 -7.81
N HIS A 39 -10.67 -12.10 -6.54
CA HIS A 39 -11.50 -11.09 -5.86
C HIS A 39 -11.26 -9.68 -6.41
N ASN A 40 -12.20 -8.76 -6.22
CA ASN A 40 -12.05 -7.38 -6.65
C ASN A 40 -10.88 -6.69 -5.95
N ILE A 41 -9.98 -6.09 -6.73
CA ILE A 41 -8.82 -5.35 -6.22
C ILE A 41 -8.91 -3.89 -6.64
N LEU A 42 -8.74 -3.00 -5.67
CA LEU A 42 -8.56 -1.57 -5.91
C LEU A 42 -7.13 -1.16 -5.57
N CYS A 43 -6.34 -0.89 -6.59
CA CYS A 43 -4.99 -0.33 -6.45
C CYS A 43 -5.07 1.19 -6.29
N LEU A 44 -4.44 1.75 -5.25
CA LEU A 44 -4.38 3.18 -5.02
C LEU A 44 -2.95 3.71 -5.19
N GLU A 45 -2.80 4.70 -6.06
CA GLU A 45 -1.63 5.57 -6.10
C GLU A 45 -1.91 6.82 -5.26
N MET A 46 -1.05 7.11 -4.30
CA MET A 46 -1.25 8.20 -3.35
C MET A 46 0.04 9.03 -3.20
N PRO A 47 0.45 9.76 -4.26
CA PRO A 47 1.67 10.55 -4.21
C PRO A 47 1.56 11.70 -3.20
N ILE A 48 2.63 11.90 -2.40
CA ILE A 48 2.88 13.06 -1.56
C ILE A 48 4.34 13.41 -1.75
N TYR A 49 4.66 14.39 -2.58
CA TYR A 49 6.01 14.81 -2.97
C TYR A 49 6.89 13.64 -3.45
N GLN A 50 6.28 12.68 -4.10
CA GLN A 50 6.96 11.47 -4.54
C GLN A 50 7.81 11.73 -5.79
N ASN A 51 8.95 11.04 -5.90
CA ASN A 51 9.79 11.11 -7.08
C ASN A 51 9.03 10.64 -8.34
N LYS A 52 9.18 11.36 -9.45
CA LYS A 52 8.52 11.05 -10.73
C LYS A 52 8.79 9.64 -11.22
N ASP A 53 9.99 9.10 -10.96
CA ASP A 53 10.34 7.71 -11.34
C ASP A 53 9.54 6.67 -10.55
N GLN A 54 9.25 6.94 -9.28
CA GLN A 54 8.40 6.06 -8.47
C GLN A 54 6.96 6.07 -8.96
N VAL A 55 6.41 7.25 -9.25
CA VAL A 55 5.06 7.40 -9.82
C VAL A 55 4.98 6.71 -11.18
N SER A 56 6.00 6.84 -12.03
CA SER A 56 6.06 6.14 -13.31
C SER A 56 6.09 4.62 -13.17
N ARG A 57 6.82 4.09 -12.16
CA ARG A 57 6.86 2.64 -11.91
C ARG A 57 5.54 2.11 -11.35
N SER A 58 4.90 2.82 -10.42
CA SER A 58 3.59 2.41 -9.89
C SER A 58 2.55 2.35 -11.00
N LYS A 59 2.49 3.38 -11.85
CA LYS A 59 1.57 3.41 -13.00
C LYS A 59 1.80 2.25 -13.96
N LYS A 60 3.06 2.00 -14.38
CA LYS A 60 3.38 0.89 -15.29
C LYS A 60 2.97 -0.45 -14.70
N HIS A 61 3.19 -0.66 -13.40
CA HIS A 61 2.81 -1.90 -12.73
C HIS A 61 1.28 -2.05 -12.69
N ILE A 62 0.55 -0.99 -12.36
CA ILE A 62 -0.92 -1.01 -12.33
C ILE A 62 -1.49 -1.26 -13.73
N ASP A 63 -0.98 -0.58 -14.76
CA ASP A 63 -1.40 -0.80 -16.15
C ASP A 63 -1.19 -2.26 -16.57
N TRP A 64 -0.07 -2.86 -16.18
CA TRP A 64 0.22 -4.27 -16.40
C TRP A 64 -0.77 -5.18 -15.64
N LEU A 65 -1.03 -4.92 -14.35
CA LEU A 65 -2.01 -5.68 -13.56
C LEU A 65 -3.40 -5.64 -14.21
N MET A 66 -3.87 -4.46 -14.59
CA MET A 66 -5.18 -4.28 -15.22
C MET A 66 -5.27 -4.96 -16.59
N SER A 67 -4.17 -5.07 -17.31
CA SER A 67 -4.13 -5.81 -18.60
C SER A 67 -4.20 -7.32 -18.43
N LYS A 68 -3.68 -7.84 -17.31
CA LYS A 68 -3.58 -9.27 -17.03
C LYS A 68 -4.76 -9.79 -16.20
N TYR A 69 -5.31 -8.98 -15.31
CA TYR A 69 -6.33 -9.37 -14.34
C TYR A 69 -7.57 -8.49 -14.44
N PRO A 70 -8.71 -9.00 -14.93
CA PRO A 70 -9.95 -8.22 -15.13
C PRO A 70 -10.62 -7.77 -13.82
N ASN A 71 -10.23 -8.36 -12.68
CA ASN A 71 -10.71 -8.04 -11.34
C ASN A 71 -9.95 -6.85 -10.69
N VAL A 72 -8.97 -6.25 -11.38
CA VAL A 72 -8.19 -5.12 -10.88
C VAL A 72 -8.73 -3.80 -11.42
N SER A 73 -8.90 -2.84 -10.53
CA SER A 73 -9.20 -1.44 -10.82
C SER A 73 -8.20 -0.52 -10.13
N SER A 74 -8.11 0.72 -10.55
CA SER A 74 -7.19 1.68 -9.94
C SER A 74 -7.75 3.07 -9.79
N LYS A 75 -7.19 3.83 -8.85
CA LYS A 75 -7.39 5.28 -8.69
C LYS A 75 -6.08 5.94 -8.27
N GLN A 76 -5.87 7.15 -8.77
CA GLN A 76 -4.82 8.04 -8.29
C GLN A 76 -5.46 9.11 -7.42
N ILE A 77 -4.94 9.31 -6.22
CA ILE A 77 -5.41 10.30 -5.25
C ILE A 77 -4.24 11.22 -4.91
N GLU A 78 -4.28 12.43 -5.42
CA GLU A 78 -3.28 13.46 -5.11
C GLU A 78 -3.48 13.97 -3.67
N LEU A 79 -2.48 13.78 -2.83
CA LEU A 79 -2.54 14.13 -1.42
C LEU A 79 -1.62 15.32 -1.05
N ASN A 80 -0.98 15.97 -2.03
CA ASN A 80 -0.07 17.09 -1.79
C ASN A 80 -0.78 18.24 -1.07
N ASP A 81 -1.88 18.73 -1.63
CA ASP A 81 -2.63 19.88 -1.07
C ASP A 81 -3.17 19.56 0.33
N THR A 82 -3.64 18.33 0.54
CA THR A 82 -4.11 17.87 1.85
C THR A 82 -2.98 17.86 2.87
N PHE A 83 -1.81 17.35 2.48
CA PHE A 83 -0.63 17.34 3.34
C PHE A 83 -0.14 18.75 3.65
N GLU A 84 -0.06 19.63 2.65
CA GLU A 84 0.32 21.04 2.83
C GLU A 84 -0.65 21.78 3.75
N SER A 85 -1.95 21.61 3.54
CA SER A 85 -2.98 22.22 4.41
C SER A 85 -2.82 21.79 5.87
N PHE A 86 -2.53 20.49 6.09
CA PHE A 86 -2.23 19.98 7.43
C PHE A 86 -0.96 20.62 8.01
N VAL A 87 0.14 20.65 7.26
CA VAL A 87 1.42 21.23 7.72
C VAL A 87 1.26 22.69 8.06
N ASN A 88 0.56 23.46 7.22
CA ASN A 88 0.31 24.88 7.43
C ASN A 88 -0.58 25.19 8.66
N SER A 89 -1.31 24.20 9.18
CA SER A 89 -2.09 24.34 10.41
C SER A 89 -1.27 24.10 11.69
N LEU A 90 -0.04 23.60 11.55
CA LEU A 90 0.84 23.32 12.69
C LEU A 90 1.61 24.58 13.10
N PRO A 91 1.96 24.73 14.40
CA PRO A 91 2.86 25.78 14.83
C PRO A 91 4.28 25.56 14.29
N ASP A 92 5.04 26.63 14.13
CA ASP A 92 6.46 26.56 13.75
C ASP A 92 7.22 25.64 14.71
N ASN A 93 8.08 24.82 14.13
CA ASN A 93 8.85 23.83 14.89
C ASN A 93 10.29 23.71 14.36
N SER A 94 11.26 23.87 15.26
CA SER A 94 12.70 23.73 15.00
C SER A 94 13.29 22.43 15.54
N SER A 95 12.47 21.45 15.91
CA SER A 95 12.93 20.15 16.43
C SER A 95 13.62 19.34 15.35
N ASP A 96 14.72 18.68 15.69
CA ASP A 96 15.40 17.67 14.87
C ASP A 96 14.51 16.50 14.46
N LYS A 97 13.39 16.29 15.16
CA LYS A 97 12.38 15.25 14.88
C LYS A 97 11.30 15.68 13.88
N HIS A 98 11.34 16.94 13.43
CA HIS A 98 10.28 17.50 12.57
C HIS A 98 10.10 16.70 11.27
N GLU A 99 11.20 16.43 10.56
CA GLU A 99 11.15 15.68 9.29
C GLU A 99 10.61 14.26 9.45
N LEU A 100 10.99 13.55 10.51
CA LEU A 100 10.47 12.23 10.82
C LEU A 100 8.97 12.28 11.14
N SER A 101 8.53 13.31 11.86
CA SER A 101 7.12 13.52 12.18
C SER A 101 6.29 13.76 10.91
N LEU A 102 6.81 14.55 9.97
CA LEU A 102 6.17 14.76 8.67
C LEU A 102 6.15 13.49 7.81
N ALA A 103 7.23 12.70 7.82
CA ALA A 103 7.26 11.40 7.13
C ALA A 103 6.17 10.44 7.66
N ASN A 104 6.03 10.35 8.98
CA ASN A 104 4.99 9.57 9.63
C ASN A 104 3.58 10.11 9.32
N THR A 105 3.41 11.42 9.20
CA THR A 105 2.13 12.04 8.81
C THR A 105 1.75 11.65 7.39
N ARG A 106 2.69 11.67 6.44
CA ARG A 106 2.44 11.19 5.07
C ARG A 106 1.97 9.74 5.03
N SER A 107 2.60 8.87 5.83
CA SER A 107 2.20 7.46 5.95
C SER A 107 0.76 7.32 6.49
N ARG A 108 0.41 8.10 7.51
CA ARG A 108 -0.94 8.08 8.11
C ARG A 108 -2.02 8.65 7.18
N LEU A 109 -1.72 9.67 6.39
CA LEU A 109 -2.66 10.18 5.39
C LEU A 109 -2.98 9.12 4.32
N ARG A 110 -1.98 8.35 3.89
CA ARG A 110 -2.20 7.22 2.99
C ARG A 110 -3.07 6.15 3.65
N MET A 111 -2.82 5.82 4.90
CA MET A 111 -3.64 4.84 5.65
C MET A 111 -5.10 5.30 5.73
N VAL A 112 -5.37 6.55 6.08
CA VAL A 112 -6.73 7.11 6.12
C VAL A 112 -7.41 6.99 4.74
N THR A 113 -6.68 7.27 3.66
CA THR A 113 -7.20 7.15 2.30
C THR A 113 -7.51 5.69 1.94
N LEU A 114 -6.65 4.74 2.29
CA LEU A 114 -6.90 3.31 2.09
C LEU A 114 -8.18 2.87 2.80
N TYR A 115 -8.35 3.23 4.07
CA TYR A 115 -9.54 2.87 4.85
C TYR A 115 -10.82 3.60 4.40
N TYR A 116 -10.72 4.80 3.85
CA TYR A 116 -11.87 5.45 3.21
C TYR A 116 -12.42 4.58 2.07
N PHE A 117 -11.56 4.11 1.17
CA PHE A 117 -11.97 3.26 0.06
C PHE A 117 -12.35 1.85 0.48
N SER A 118 -11.71 1.32 1.52
CA SER A 118 -12.06 0.05 2.15
C SER A 118 -13.51 0.08 2.65
N ALA A 119 -13.85 1.07 3.46
CA ALA A 119 -15.21 1.24 3.99
C ALA A 119 -16.25 1.47 2.89
N LEU A 120 -15.92 2.31 1.89
CA LEU A 120 -16.83 2.63 0.78
C LEU A 120 -17.23 1.39 -0.04
N ASN A 121 -16.31 0.43 -0.21
CA ASN A 121 -16.50 -0.73 -1.08
C ASN A 121 -16.79 -2.03 -0.30
N ASN A 122 -16.74 -2.01 1.02
CA ASN A 122 -16.70 -3.21 1.87
C ASN A 122 -15.51 -4.12 1.53
N TYR A 123 -14.33 -3.51 1.41
CA TYR A 123 -13.06 -4.18 1.13
C TYR A 123 -12.21 -4.22 2.40
N ILE A 124 -11.14 -5.01 2.39
CA ILE A 124 -10.08 -5.00 3.40
C ILE A 124 -8.82 -4.33 2.87
N VAL A 125 -7.99 -3.81 3.76
CA VAL A 125 -6.71 -3.18 3.42
C VAL A 125 -5.58 -4.20 3.50
N ALA A 126 -4.88 -4.43 2.38
CA ALA A 126 -3.67 -5.24 2.35
C ALA A 126 -2.42 -4.37 2.53
N GLY A 127 -1.64 -4.69 3.55
CA GLY A 127 -0.33 -4.10 3.82
C GLY A 127 0.76 -4.67 2.92
N THR A 128 1.79 -3.89 2.71
CA THR A 128 2.93 -4.22 1.84
C THR A 128 4.25 -4.37 2.60
N GLY A 129 4.20 -4.43 3.94
CA GLY A 129 5.35 -4.63 4.80
C GLY A 129 5.90 -6.05 4.71
N ASN A 130 7.23 -6.18 4.68
CA ASN A 130 7.93 -7.46 4.67
C ASN A 130 8.57 -7.75 6.02
N LYS A 131 9.03 -8.99 6.21
CA LYS A 131 9.60 -9.46 7.47
C LYS A 131 10.76 -8.61 7.98
N VAL A 132 11.62 -8.15 7.09
CA VAL A 132 12.83 -7.40 7.49
C VAL A 132 12.46 -5.99 7.94
N GLU A 133 11.58 -5.31 7.22
CA GLU A 133 11.18 -3.93 7.50
C GLU A 133 10.33 -3.87 8.78
N ASP A 134 9.26 -4.66 8.86
CA ASP A 134 8.30 -4.56 9.94
C ASP A 134 8.77 -5.25 11.23
N PHE A 135 9.25 -6.49 11.13
CA PHE A 135 9.57 -7.32 12.30
C PHE A 135 11.07 -7.40 12.60
N GLY A 136 11.94 -7.14 11.61
CA GLY A 136 13.39 -7.13 11.81
C GLY A 136 13.88 -5.79 12.38
N ILE A 137 13.70 -4.70 11.63
CA ILE A 137 14.19 -3.37 12.01
C ILE A 137 13.12 -2.52 12.70
N GLY A 138 11.85 -2.86 12.54
CA GLY A 138 10.73 -2.04 13.04
C GLY A 138 10.56 -0.73 12.24
N PHE A 139 10.91 -0.74 10.96
CA PHE A 139 10.82 0.42 10.09
C PHE A 139 9.42 0.55 9.48
N TYR A 140 8.46 0.92 10.31
CA TYR A 140 7.09 1.21 9.90
C TYR A 140 6.49 2.33 10.76
N THR A 141 5.47 2.98 10.25
CA THR A 141 4.70 3.98 11.00
C THR A 141 3.49 3.34 11.65
N LYS A 142 3.43 3.37 12.99
CA LYS A 142 2.24 2.95 13.73
C LYS A 142 1.03 3.76 13.28
N TYR A 143 -0.05 3.07 12.92
CA TYR A 143 -1.26 3.68 12.33
C TYR A 143 -1.00 4.41 11.00
N GLY A 144 0.04 4.02 10.27
CA GLY A 144 0.33 4.43 8.93
C GLY A 144 0.40 3.19 8.03
N ASP A 145 1.58 2.89 7.47
CA ASP A 145 1.82 1.66 6.70
C ASP A 145 1.70 0.37 7.54
N GLY A 146 1.88 0.45 8.87
CA GLY A 146 1.57 -0.64 9.79
C GLY A 146 0.09 -0.75 10.17
N GLY A 147 -0.77 0.16 9.74
CA GLY A 147 -2.22 0.15 9.99
C GLY A 147 -2.98 -0.53 8.84
N VAL A 148 -3.07 -1.86 8.87
CA VAL A 148 -3.65 -2.69 7.80
C VAL A 148 -4.47 -3.85 8.38
N ASP A 149 -5.35 -4.44 7.57
CA ASP A 149 -6.17 -5.59 8.00
C ASP A 149 -5.44 -6.91 7.83
N ILE A 150 -4.65 -7.04 6.74
CA ILE A 150 -3.82 -8.22 6.46
C ILE A 150 -2.43 -7.80 5.98
N SER A 151 -1.43 -8.64 6.25
CA SER A 151 -0.03 -8.43 5.83
C SER A 151 0.46 -9.63 5.03
N PRO A 152 0.12 -9.75 3.74
CA PRO A 152 0.32 -10.98 2.96
C PRO A 152 1.79 -11.42 2.79
N ILE A 153 2.73 -10.48 2.85
CA ILE A 153 4.16 -10.74 2.67
C ILE A 153 5.00 -10.53 3.94
N ALA A 154 4.33 -10.43 5.12
CA ALA A 154 4.99 -10.17 6.40
C ALA A 154 6.03 -11.22 6.80
N ASP A 155 5.88 -12.46 6.35
CA ASP A 155 6.81 -13.56 6.61
C ASP A 155 7.98 -13.67 5.61
N LEU A 156 7.93 -12.88 4.51
CA LEU A 156 8.93 -12.93 3.46
C LEU A 156 10.15 -12.05 3.77
N LEU A 157 11.34 -12.60 3.53
CA LEU A 157 12.56 -11.80 3.48
C LEU A 157 12.59 -10.93 2.21
N LYS A 158 13.32 -9.82 2.25
CA LYS A 158 13.43 -8.91 1.10
C LYS A 158 13.94 -9.62 -0.18
N SER A 159 14.87 -10.56 -0.04
CA SER A 159 15.35 -11.39 -1.14
C SER A 159 14.27 -12.29 -1.73
N GLU A 160 13.39 -12.83 -0.89
CA GLU A 160 12.26 -13.65 -1.34
C GLU A 160 11.21 -12.80 -2.06
N VAL A 161 10.95 -11.58 -1.58
CA VAL A 161 10.08 -10.61 -2.27
C VAL A 161 10.59 -10.35 -3.69
N PHE A 162 11.88 -10.08 -3.86
CA PHE A 162 12.46 -9.87 -5.21
C PHE A 162 12.39 -11.12 -6.09
N THR A 163 12.60 -12.30 -5.52
CA THR A 163 12.53 -13.55 -6.26
C THR A 163 11.11 -13.83 -6.76
N LEU A 164 10.12 -13.68 -5.86
CA LEU A 164 8.72 -13.87 -6.21
C LEU A 164 8.20 -12.79 -7.18
N ALA A 165 8.59 -11.52 -6.98
CA ALA A 165 8.23 -10.46 -7.91
C ALA A 165 8.75 -10.73 -9.34
N LYS A 166 9.95 -11.31 -9.48
CA LYS A 166 10.48 -11.73 -10.78
C LYS A 166 9.75 -12.94 -11.36
N PHE A 167 9.25 -13.82 -10.52
CA PHE A 167 8.53 -15.03 -10.97
C PHE A 167 7.16 -14.69 -11.56
N HIS A 168 6.49 -13.66 -11.03
CA HIS A 168 5.15 -13.24 -11.46
C HIS A 168 5.15 -12.25 -12.65
N ASN A 169 6.33 -11.73 -13.01
CA ASN A 169 6.48 -10.77 -14.13
C ASN A 169 6.69 -11.54 -15.48
#